data_265c163d1f91aef2ddd2ec9d3299ed3e
#
_entry.id   265c163d1f91aef2ddd2ec9d3299ed3e
#
_cell.length_a   1.000
_cell.length_b   1.000
_cell.length_c   1.000
_cell.angle_alpha   90.00
_cell.angle_beta   90.00
_cell.angle_gamma   90.00
#
_symmetry.space_group_name_H-M   'P 1'
#
loop_
_entity.id
_entity.type
_entity.pdbx_description
1 polymer ?
#
loop_
_entity_poly.entity_id
_entity_poly.type
_entity_poly.pdbx_seq_one_letter_code
_entity_poly.pdbx_strand_id
1 'polypeptide(L)'
;MGALTYSLAQIEAFACIAEHGSITKAAAHLGKDRSTVSELLEFFEIELGFALFARSGRSLSLTSEGERLQRQARLLLRQAQAFGAAAKGVPSGIADAIRIAYDPFVPRTLLHALIDDLAASGIDVSTWSASRDEAEAALVSGAAQVAISLARNRFVAAELEWRAVGAIEIGFYASADLFPANGLPVTVPALAAKPQVVMHRSLGTQFAQLLQVSDRLVYTNELETVRHLLQHGHGWGFLPTHFDAGRWPSVTRIDTEVGHGSLVHSIVAVWKPGTWNPSPILEAIDAAAAAWEKAAQRQHGAR
;
A
#
# COMPACT_ATOMS: atom_id res chain seq x y z
N MET A 1 5.04 -17.80 30.23
CA MET A 1 5.37 -16.44 29.76
C MET A 1 6.16 -15.76 30.86
N GLY A 2 7.40 -15.32 30.58
CA GLY A 2 8.18 -14.51 31.55
C GLY A 2 7.47 -13.16 31.77
N ALA A 3 7.55 -12.64 33.01
CA ALA A 3 7.02 -11.31 33.32
C ALA A 3 7.84 -10.26 32.54
N LEU A 4 7.16 -9.31 31.90
CA LEU A 4 7.82 -8.12 31.34
C LEU A 4 8.31 -7.25 32.52
N THR A 5 9.58 -6.86 32.47
CA THR A 5 10.21 -6.03 33.51
C THR A 5 9.99 -4.54 33.26
N TYR A 6 9.64 -4.15 32.02
CA TYR A 6 9.43 -2.77 31.59
C TYR A 6 7.96 -2.49 31.18
N SER A 7 7.55 -1.25 31.25
CA SER A 7 6.20 -0.79 30.97
C SER A 7 6.08 -0.14 29.57
N LEU A 8 4.84 -0.09 29.02
CA LEU A 8 4.57 0.66 27.79
C LEU A 8 4.90 2.16 27.93
N ALA A 9 4.73 2.74 29.12
CA ALA A 9 5.05 4.14 29.37
C ALA A 9 6.56 4.43 29.25
N GLN A 10 7.41 3.49 29.66
CA GLN A 10 8.87 3.61 29.50
C GLN A 10 9.26 3.52 28.01
N ILE A 11 8.65 2.60 27.27
CA ILE A 11 8.89 2.47 25.82
C ILE A 11 8.39 3.72 25.08
N GLU A 12 7.24 4.28 25.46
CA GLU A 12 6.69 5.51 24.89
C GLU A 12 7.62 6.71 25.15
N ALA A 13 8.13 6.87 26.37
CA ALA A 13 9.09 7.90 26.72
C ALA A 13 10.36 7.78 25.87
N PHE A 14 10.93 6.59 25.76
CA PHE A 14 12.09 6.32 24.92
C PHE A 14 11.85 6.69 23.45
N ALA A 15 10.76 6.19 22.85
CA ALA A 15 10.44 6.43 21.44
C ALA A 15 10.22 7.92 21.16
N CYS A 16 9.53 8.63 22.06
CA CYS A 16 9.27 10.05 21.93
C CYS A 16 10.55 10.90 22.08
N ILE A 17 11.44 10.55 23.00
CA ILE A 17 12.74 11.22 23.15
C ILE A 17 13.60 11.00 21.89
N ALA A 18 13.60 9.77 21.34
CA ALA A 18 14.33 9.44 20.14
C ALA A 18 13.85 10.19 18.89
N GLU A 19 12.56 10.51 18.85
CA GLU A 19 11.95 11.26 17.74
C GLU A 19 12.24 12.76 17.83
N HIS A 20 12.12 13.33 19.03
CA HIS A 20 12.25 14.78 19.23
C HIS A 20 13.68 15.24 19.62
N GLY A 21 14.60 14.31 19.88
CA GLY A 21 16.01 14.57 20.25
C GLY A 21 16.16 15.31 21.58
N SER A 22 15.10 15.40 22.41
CA SER A 22 15.11 16.19 23.64
C SER A 22 14.04 15.68 24.63
N ILE A 23 14.45 15.47 25.88
CA ILE A 23 13.53 15.09 26.98
C ILE A 23 12.45 16.17 27.19
N THR A 24 12.82 17.45 27.08
CA THR A 24 11.86 18.55 27.27
C THR A 24 10.80 18.59 26.18
N LYS A 25 11.19 18.37 24.91
CA LYS A 25 10.24 18.31 23.80
C LYS A 25 9.35 17.06 23.89
N ALA A 26 9.93 15.92 24.25
CA ALA A 26 9.18 14.68 24.46
C ALA A 26 8.16 14.82 25.60
N ALA A 27 8.53 15.45 26.71
CA ALA A 27 7.65 15.71 27.84
C ALA A 27 6.45 16.59 27.44
N ALA A 28 6.69 17.66 26.68
CA ALA A 28 5.63 18.51 26.13
C ALA A 28 4.69 17.73 25.20
N HIS A 29 5.24 16.85 24.34
CA HIS A 29 4.46 16.02 23.43
C HIS A 29 3.59 14.99 24.16
N LEU A 30 4.14 14.38 25.22
CA LEU A 30 3.46 13.37 26.05
C LEU A 30 2.50 13.98 27.09
N GLY A 31 2.46 15.30 27.25
CA GLY A 31 1.67 15.96 28.27
C GLY A 31 2.13 15.60 29.69
N LYS A 32 3.42 15.34 29.91
CA LYS A 32 4.04 14.92 31.15
C LYS A 32 5.11 15.93 31.59
N ASP A 33 5.44 15.90 32.89
CA ASP A 33 6.58 16.66 33.38
C ASP A 33 7.91 16.08 32.90
N ARG A 34 8.90 16.99 32.71
CA ARG A 34 10.24 16.60 32.26
C ARG A 34 10.91 15.60 33.22
N SER A 35 10.71 15.74 34.52
CA SER A 35 11.22 14.80 35.55
C SER A 35 10.66 13.41 35.35
N THR A 36 9.34 13.29 35.15
CA THR A 36 8.65 12.02 34.92
C THR A 36 9.18 11.31 33.66
N VAL A 37 9.36 12.04 32.54
CA VAL A 37 9.90 11.46 31.32
C VAL A 37 11.37 11.06 31.48
N SER A 38 12.15 11.82 32.24
CA SER A 38 13.54 11.46 32.58
C SER A 38 13.64 10.20 33.41
N GLU A 39 12.80 10.07 34.42
CA GLU A 39 12.72 8.90 35.32
C GLU A 39 12.28 7.65 34.55
N LEU A 40 11.27 7.77 33.68
CA LEU A 40 10.81 6.66 32.84
C LEU A 40 11.96 6.14 31.95
N LEU A 41 12.76 7.04 31.35
CA LEU A 41 13.91 6.64 30.55
C LEU A 41 14.98 5.98 31.41
N GLU A 42 15.33 6.58 32.56
CA GLU A 42 16.37 6.06 33.45
C GLU A 42 16.04 4.64 33.94
N PHE A 43 14.80 4.42 34.42
CA PHE A 43 14.34 3.09 34.82
C PHE A 43 14.37 2.10 33.66
N PHE A 44 14.01 2.54 32.44
CA PHE A 44 14.06 1.68 31.27
C PHE A 44 15.48 1.23 30.92
N GLU A 45 16.46 2.16 30.95
CA GLU A 45 17.87 1.85 30.74
C GLU A 45 18.44 0.93 31.85
N ILE A 46 18.03 1.12 33.08
CA ILE A 46 18.40 0.22 34.23
C ILE A 46 17.87 -1.19 34.00
N GLU A 47 16.61 -1.34 33.59
CA GLU A 47 16.00 -2.65 33.36
C GLU A 47 16.61 -3.37 32.14
N LEU A 48 17.02 -2.62 31.12
CA LEU A 48 17.70 -3.17 29.94
C LEU A 48 19.18 -3.49 30.21
N GLY A 49 19.78 -2.85 31.22
CA GLY A 49 21.19 -3.02 31.55
C GLY A 49 22.18 -2.27 30.63
N PHE A 50 21.69 -1.36 29.78
CA PHE A 50 22.51 -0.53 28.90
C PHE A 50 21.82 0.81 28.60
N ALA A 51 22.65 1.82 28.23
CA ALA A 51 22.16 3.15 27.89
C ALA A 51 21.59 3.16 26.46
N LEU A 52 20.45 3.82 26.30
CA LEU A 52 19.79 4.05 25.00
C LEU A 52 20.22 5.37 24.36
N PHE A 53 20.67 6.31 25.20
CA PHE A 53 21.17 7.61 24.74
C PHE A 53 22.58 7.90 25.25
N ALA A 54 23.38 8.52 24.39
CA ALA A 54 24.66 9.12 24.71
C ALA A 54 24.47 10.64 24.90
N ARG A 55 25.11 11.20 25.92
CA ARG A 55 25.17 12.65 26.12
C ARG A 55 26.44 13.21 25.49
N SER A 56 26.29 14.03 24.48
CA SER A 56 27.40 14.79 23.87
C SER A 56 27.14 16.29 24.09
N GLY A 57 27.69 16.83 25.17
CA GLY A 57 27.46 18.22 25.55
C GLY A 57 25.99 18.52 25.88
N ARG A 58 25.37 19.40 25.07
CA ARG A 58 23.94 19.76 25.19
C ARG A 58 23.00 18.91 24.36
N SER A 59 23.51 18.00 23.53
CA SER A 59 22.71 17.14 22.65
C SER A 59 22.56 15.73 23.23
N LEU A 60 21.40 15.13 22.98
CA LEU A 60 21.07 13.75 23.27
C LEU A 60 21.02 13.01 21.94
N SER A 61 21.84 11.98 21.76
CA SER A 61 21.88 11.13 20.59
C SER A 61 21.65 9.67 20.98
N LEU A 62 21.04 8.89 20.09
CA LEU A 62 20.89 7.45 20.34
C LEU A 62 22.25 6.76 20.36
N THR A 63 22.37 5.74 21.22
CA THR A 63 23.47 4.76 21.14
C THR A 63 23.17 3.77 20.01
N SER A 64 24.15 2.90 19.65
CA SER A 64 23.92 1.80 18.72
C SER A 64 22.81 0.84 19.16
N GLU A 65 22.71 0.62 20.46
CA GLU A 65 21.64 -0.16 21.11
C GLU A 65 20.30 0.57 21.00
N GLY A 66 20.28 1.89 21.23
CA GLY A 66 19.11 2.75 21.09
C GLY A 66 18.56 2.76 19.67
N GLU A 67 19.42 2.89 18.65
CA GLU A 67 19.01 2.84 17.23
C GLU A 67 18.36 1.51 16.86
N ARG A 68 18.91 0.41 17.33
CA ARG A 68 18.35 -0.94 17.11
C ARG A 68 16.98 -1.10 17.75
N LEU A 69 16.81 -0.62 18.99
CA LEU A 69 15.55 -0.73 19.72
C LEU A 69 14.49 0.27 19.26
N GLN A 70 14.86 1.43 18.73
CA GLN A 70 13.91 2.46 18.29
C GLN A 70 12.86 1.91 17.32
N ARG A 71 13.27 1.08 16.35
CA ARG A 71 12.36 0.46 15.38
C ARG A 71 11.38 -0.48 16.06
N GLN A 72 11.88 -1.31 16.98
CA GLN A 72 11.05 -2.27 17.72
C GLN A 72 10.07 -1.57 18.68
N ALA A 73 10.52 -0.52 19.36
CA ALA A 73 9.69 0.30 20.24
C ALA A 73 8.52 0.92 19.45
N ARG A 74 8.78 1.49 18.26
CA ARG A 74 7.73 2.06 17.40
C ARG A 74 6.71 0.99 16.94
N LEU A 75 7.18 -0.21 16.60
CA LEU A 75 6.30 -1.32 16.22
C LEU A 75 5.39 -1.74 17.37
N LEU A 76 5.97 -1.92 18.56
CA LEU A 76 5.22 -2.33 19.76
C LEU A 76 4.18 -1.27 20.17
N LEU A 77 4.55 0.02 20.15
CA LEU A 77 3.63 1.11 20.46
C LEU A 77 2.45 1.18 19.48
N ARG A 78 2.70 0.96 18.19
CA ARG A 78 1.63 0.86 17.19
C ARG A 78 0.68 -0.31 17.50
N GLN A 79 1.20 -1.48 17.84
CA GLN A 79 0.38 -2.62 18.24
C GLN A 79 -0.42 -2.34 19.50
N ALA A 80 0.17 -1.67 20.51
CA ALA A 80 -0.54 -1.27 21.71
C ALA A 80 -1.66 -0.25 21.44
N GLN A 81 -1.44 0.69 20.52
CA GLN A 81 -2.46 1.63 20.06
C GLN A 81 -3.59 0.90 19.32
N ALA A 82 -3.25 -0.05 18.44
CA ALA A 82 -4.23 -0.89 17.74
C ALA A 82 -5.08 -1.71 18.74
N PHE A 83 -4.45 -2.30 19.76
CA PHE A 83 -5.17 -2.98 20.84
C PHE A 83 -6.11 -2.03 21.59
N GLY A 84 -5.64 -0.83 21.94
CA GLY A 84 -6.46 0.17 22.62
C GLY A 84 -7.68 0.62 21.80
N ALA A 85 -7.52 0.69 20.48
CA ALA A 85 -8.62 1.01 19.57
C ALA A 85 -9.59 -0.16 19.43
N ALA A 86 -9.09 -1.38 19.28
CA ALA A 86 -9.91 -2.60 19.29
C ALA A 86 -10.72 -2.71 20.59
N ALA A 87 -10.10 -2.43 21.74
CA ALA A 87 -10.79 -2.43 23.02
C ALA A 87 -11.90 -1.38 23.14
N LYS A 88 -11.73 -0.21 22.51
CA LYS A 88 -12.79 0.82 22.43
C LYS A 88 -13.92 0.41 21.48
N GLY A 89 -13.63 -0.39 20.46
CA GLY A 89 -14.63 -0.92 19.50
C GLY A 89 -15.43 -2.12 20.02
N VAL A 90 -14.98 -2.77 21.09
CA VAL A 90 -15.68 -3.94 21.69
C VAL A 90 -17.14 -3.65 22.10
N PRO A 91 -17.52 -2.43 22.58
CA PRO A 91 -18.93 -2.14 22.86
C PRO A 91 -19.77 -1.76 21.64
N SER A 92 -19.16 -1.40 20.53
CA SER A 92 -19.84 -0.81 19.35
C SER A 92 -19.82 -1.71 18.13
N GLY A 93 -19.84 -3.04 18.28
CA GLY A 93 -19.97 -3.92 17.13
C GLY A 93 -18.97 -3.67 15.99
N ILE A 94 -18.85 -4.58 15.08
CA ILE A 94 -18.21 -4.38 13.76
C ILE A 94 -18.86 -3.13 13.16
N ALA A 95 -18.09 -2.20 12.61
CA ALA A 95 -18.64 -1.07 11.90
C ALA A 95 -19.69 -1.60 10.90
N ASP A 96 -20.95 -1.16 11.03
CA ASP A 96 -22.04 -1.62 10.17
C ASP A 96 -21.77 -1.38 8.68
N ALA A 97 -20.75 -0.56 8.38
CA ALA A 97 -20.32 -0.24 7.02
C ALA A 97 -18.81 -0.05 6.93
N ILE A 98 -18.20 -0.56 5.86
CA ILE A 98 -16.80 -0.36 5.50
C ILE A 98 -16.67 0.39 4.19
N ARG A 99 -15.71 1.29 4.10
CA ARG A 99 -15.39 2.05 2.90
C ARG A 99 -14.01 1.66 2.39
N ILE A 100 -13.96 1.15 1.15
CA ILE A 100 -12.77 0.62 0.52
C ILE A 100 -12.41 1.46 -0.71
N ALA A 101 -11.24 2.10 -0.68
CA ALA A 101 -10.64 2.70 -1.87
C ALA A 101 -9.82 1.65 -2.62
N TYR A 102 -9.90 1.59 -3.94
CA TYR A 102 -9.12 0.60 -4.69
C TYR A 102 -8.48 1.19 -5.95
N ASP A 103 -7.28 0.72 -6.28
CA ASP A 103 -6.59 1.08 -7.51
C ASP A 103 -7.33 0.45 -8.72
N PRO A 104 -7.50 1.18 -9.83
CA PRO A 104 -8.14 0.67 -11.05
C PRO A 104 -7.57 -0.66 -11.56
N PHE A 105 -6.31 -0.96 -11.29
CA PHE A 105 -5.62 -2.18 -11.70
C PHE A 105 -5.90 -3.38 -10.79
N VAL A 106 -6.59 -3.20 -9.69
CA VAL A 106 -7.01 -4.32 -8.82
C VAL A 106 -7.99 -5.22 -9.58
N PRO A 107 -7.77 -6.55 -9.57
CA PRO A 107 -8.69 -7.50 -10.21
C PRO A 107 -10.10 -7.39 -9.66
N ARG A 108 -11.07 -7.21 -10.55
CA ARG A 108 -12.49 -7.11 -10.15
C ARG A 108 -12.99 -8.37 -9.46
N THR A 109 -12.48 -9.54 -9.83
CA THR A 109 -12.80 -10.82 -9.20
C THR A 109 -12.38 -10.84 -7.72
N LEU A 110 -11.22 -10.27 -7.38
CA LEU A 110 -10.79 -10.11 -6.00
C LEU A 110 -11.70 -9.13 -5.24
N LEU A 111 -11.99 -7.98 -5.85
CA LEU A 111 -12.85 -6.97 -5.22
C LEU A 111 -14.28 -7.49 -4.99
N HIS A 112 -14.87 -8.17 -5.98
CA HIS A 112 -16.22 -8.73 -5.86
C HIS A 112 -16.28 -9.83 -4.80
N ALA A 113 -15.29 -10.76 -4.78
CA ALA A 113 -15.23 -11.79 -3.75
C ALA A 113 -15.13 -11.18 -2.33
N LEU A 114 -14.36 -10.12 -2.17
CA LEU A 114 -14.27 -9.39 -0.89
C LEU A 114 -15.61 -8.74 -0.51
N ILE A 115 -16.30 -8.10 -1.45
CA ILE A 115 -17.62 -7.49 -1.21
C ILE A 115 -18.63 -8.56 -0.80
N ASP A 116 -18.66 -9.69 -1.52
CA ASP A 116 -19.58 -10.77 -1.27
C ASP A 116 -19.38 -11.40 0.12
N ASP A 117 -18.13 -11.61 0.54
CA ASP A 117 -17.77 -12.18 1.84
C ASP A 117 -18.13 -11.24 3.00
N LEU A 118 -17.85 -9.96 2.85
CA LEU A 118 -18.21 -8.94 3.83
C LEU A 118 -19.73 -8.77 3.95
N ALA A 119 -20.43 -8.74 2.81
CA ALA A 119 -21.91 -8.67 2.79
C ALA A 119 -22.55 -9.90 3.44
N ALA A 120 -21.99 -11.09 3.20
CA ALA A 120 -22.43 -12.32 3.88
C ALA A 120 -22.24 -12.26 5.41
N SER A 121 -21.26 -11.48 5.86
CA SER A 121 -21.02 -11.21 7.28
C SER A 121 -21.88 -10.06 7.85
N GLY A 122 -22.80 -9.50 7.06
CA GLY A 122 -23.69 -8.41 7.46
C GLY A 122 -23.02 -7.04 7.50
N ILE A 123 -21.92 -6.86 6.78
CA ILE A 123 -21.17 -5.59 6.71
C ILE A 123 -21.54 -4.89 5.39
N ASP A 124 -22.05 -3.67 5.47
CA ASP A 124 -22.28 -2.84 4.30
C ASP A 124 -20.94 -2.36 3.71
N VAL A 125 -20.78 -2.49 2.39
CA VAL A 125 -19.53 -2.15 1.72
C VAL A 125 -19.77 -1.02 0.72
N SER A 126 -18.99 0.07 0.87
CA SER A 126 -18.90 1.13 -0.13
C SER A 126 -17.52 1.11 -0.76
N THR A 127 -17.45 1.13 -2.09
CA THR A 127 -16.19 1.09 -2.81
C THR A 127 -16.09 2.19 -3.85
N TRP A 128 -14.89 2.71 -4.06
CA TRP A 128 -14.61 3.62 -5.18
C TRP A 128 -13.19 3.45 -5.68
N SER A 129 -13.03 3.74 -6.97
CA SER A 129 -11.72 3.77 -7.60
C SER A 129 -10.97 5.04 -7.19
N ALA A 130 -9.73 4.89 -6.78
CA ALA A 130 -8.87 5.98 -6.32
C ALA A 130 -7.42 5.73 -6.74
N SER A 131 -6.70 6.80 -6.98
CA SER A 131 -5.25 6.74 -7.05
C SER A 131 -4.66 6.40 -5.68
N ARG A 132 -3.40 6.00 -5.69
CA ARG A 132 -2.68 5.69 -4.45
C ARG A 132 -2.68 6.87 -3.47
N ASP A 133 -2.42 8.08 -3.98
CA ASP A 133 -2.33 9.28 -3.14
C ASP A 133 -3.70 9.67 -2.57
N GLU A 134 -4.77 9.55 -3.38
CA GLU A 134 -6.15 9.75 -2.93
C GLU A 134 -6.56 8.68 -1.90
N ALA A 135 -6.19 7.42 -2.13
CA ALA A 135 -6.46 6.34 -1.20
C ALA A 135 -5.74 6.52 0.14
N GLU A 136 -4.45 6.90 0.13
CA GLU A 136 -3.70 7.20 1.36
C GLU A 136 -4.28 8.42 2.10
N ALA A 137 -4.66 9.48 1.40
CA ALA A 137 -5.34 10.63 1.99
C ALA A 137 -6.70 10.26 2.61
N ALA A 138 -7.46 9.38 1.94
CA ALA A 138 -8.73 8.86 2.46
C ALA A 138 -8.55 8.01 3.73
N LEU A 139 -7.47 7.21 3.82
CA LEU A 139 -7.13 6.45 5.02
C LEU A 139 -6.73 7.37 6.18
N VAL A 140 -5.90 8.37 5.91
CA VAL A 140 -5.44 9.34 6.94
C VAL A 140 -6.61 10.14 7.50
N SER A 141 -7.52 10.61 6.61
CA SER A 141 -8.71 11.37 7.01
C SER A 141 -9.84 10.52 7.61
N GLY A 142 -9.76 9.18 7.51
CA GLY A 142 -10.84 8.27 7.91
C GLY A 142 -12.00 8.20 6.92
N ALA A 143 -11.86 8.77 5.71
CA ALA A 143 -12.84 8.62 4.65
C ALA A 143 -12.88 7.18 4.10
N ALA A 144 -11.76 6.47 4.14
CA ALA A 144 -11.66 5.02 3.90
C ALA A 144 -11.15 4.30 5.15
N GLN A 145 -11.54 3.04 5.34
CA GLN A 145 -10.98 2.15 6.35
C GLN A 145 -9.85 1.30 5.76
N VAL A 146 -10.00 0.88 4.51
CA VAL A 146 -9.03 0.05 3.79
C VAL A 146 -8.80 0.63 2.39
N ALA A 147 -7.57 0.51 1.90
CA ALA A 147 -7.25 0.70 0.51
C ALA A 147 -6.60 -0.56 -0.07
N ILE A 148 -6.99 -0.94 -1.29
CA ILE A 148 -6.34 -2.01 -2.06
C ILE A 148 -5.62 -1.35 -3.22
N SER A 149 -4.30 -1.38 -3.23
CA SER A 149 -3.49 -0.59 -4.15
C SER A 149 -2.28 -1.38 -4.65
N LEU A 150 -1.67 -0.89 -5.72
CA LEU A 150 -0.37 -1.39 -6.14
C LEU A 150 0.72 -0.99 -5.14
N ALA A 151 1.64 -1.90 -4.84
CA ALA A 151 2.76 -1.63 -3.95
C ALA A 151 3.68 -0.56 -4.55
N ARG A 152 4.21 0.31 -3.70
CA ARG A 152 5.29 1.25 -4.06
C ARG A 152 6.62 0.74 -3.52
N ASN A 153 7.72 1.05 -4.23
CA ASN A 153 9.09 0.79 -3.77
C ASN A 153 9.51 1.68 -2.58
N ARG A 154 8.67 2.59 -2.13
CA ARG A 154 8.90 3.45 -0.96
C ARG A 154 7.81 3.25 0.08
N PHE A 155 8.20 3.43 1.32
CA PHE A 155 7.39 3.28 2.51
C PHE A 155 6.00 3.89 2.34
N VAL A 156 4.99 3.13 2.69
CA VAL A 156 3.66 3.62 3.08
C VAL A 156 3.88 4.73 4.12
N ALA A 157 3.05 5.75 4.12
CA ALA A 157 3.13 6.81 5.13
C ALA A 157 3.30 6.18 6.52
N ALA A 158 4.16 6.76 7.35
CA ALA A 158 4.58 6.16 8.64
C ALA A 158 3.40 5.81 9.58
N GLU A 159 2.23 6.38 9.28
CA GLU A 159 0.98 6.18 10.04
C GLU A 159 0.13 5.02 9.52
N LEU A 160 0.50 4.39 8.40
CA LEU A 160 -0.29 3.35 7.77
C LEU A 160 0.39 1.98 7.90
N GLU A 161 -0.41 0.95 8.06
CA GLU A 161 0.01 -0.45 7.99
C GLU A 161 -0.39 -1.04 6.64
N TRP A 162 0.31 -2.07 6.23
CA TRP A 162 0.03 -2.73 4.96
C TRP A 162 0.34 -4.22 5.01
N ARG A 163 -0.31 -4.97 4.12
CA ARG A 163 -0.06 -6.38 3.90
C ARG A 163 -0.13 -6.71 2.41
N ALA A 164 0.76 -7.60 1.94
CA ALA A 164 0.67 -8.12 0.58
C ALA A 164 -0.59 -8.97 0.42
N VAL A 165 -1.30 -8.76 -0.70
CA VAL A 165 -2.53 -9.48 -1.07
C VAL A 165 -2.26 -10.45 -2.22
N GLY A 166 -1.36 -10.08 -3.14
CA GLY A 166 -1.01 -10.88 -4.30
C GLY A 166 -0.20 -10.06 -5.29
N ALA A 167 -0.13 -10.50 -6.54
CA ALA A 167 0.59 -9.80 -7.59
C ALA A 167 -0.18 -9.87 -8.92
N ILE A 168 -0.05 -8.82 -9.72
CA ILE A 168 -0.58 -8.75 -11.08
C ILE A 168 0.55 -8.68 -12.09
N GLU A 169 0.31 -9.26 -13.25
CA GLU A 169 1.16 -9.13 -14.41
C GLU A 169 0.64 -7.99 -15.28
N ILE A 170 1.54 -7.16 -15.80
CA ILE A 170 1.24 -6.03 -16.68
C ILE A 170 1.88 -6.30 -18.05
N GLY A 171 1.09 -6.13 -19.10
CA GLY A 171 1.53 -6.25 -20.49
C GLY A 171 1.37 -4.94 -21.25
N PHE A 172 2.01 -4.85 -22.41
CA PHE A 172 1.88 -3.73 -23.34
C PHE A 172 0.87 -4.07 -24.42
N TYR A 173 0.01 -3.10 -24.75
CA TYR A 173 -1.10 -3.29 -25.69
C TYR A 173 -1.21 -2.09 -26.64
N ALA A 174 -1.54 -2.41 -27.89
CA ALA A 174 -1.79 -1.41 -28.92
C ALA A 174 -2.78 -1.94 -29.96
N SER A 175 -3.28 -1.08 -30.85
CA SER A 175 -3.92 -1.54 -32.07
C SER A 175 -2.94 -2.39 -32.89
N ALA A 176 -3.43 -3.46 -33.52
CA ALA A 176 -2.63 -4.35 -34.34
C ALA A 176 -1.90 -3.61 -35.50
N ASP A 177 -2.45 -2.48 -35.95
CA ASP A 177 -1.90 -1.68 -37.04
C ASP A 177 -0.96 -0.55 -36.56
N LEU A 178 -0.79 -0.35 -35.26
CA LEU A 178 0.00 0.76 -34.73
C LEU A 178 1.51 0.59 -34.91
N PHE A 179 1.98 -0.67 -34.83
CA PHE A 179 3.38 -1.05 -35.00
C PHE A 179 3.53 -2.10 -36.08
N PRO A 180 4.66 -2.10 -36.83
CA PRO A 180 4.91 -3.11 -37.88
C PRO A 180 4.93 -4.53 -37.31
N ALA A 181 4.20 -5.44 -37.94
CA ALA A 181 4.21 -6.87 -37.63
C ALA A 181 5.43 -7.58 -38.27
N ASN A 182 6.62 -7.25 -37.81
CA ASN A 182 7.88 -7.81 -38.33
C ASN A 182 8.48 -8.93 -37.48
N GLY A 183 7.77 -9.38 -36.45
CA GLY A 183 8.22 -10.42 -35.54
C GLY A 183 9.33 -10.00 -34.55
N LEU A 184 9.70 -8.72 -34.52
CA LEU A 184 10.70 -8.17 -33.60
C LEU A 184 10.01 -7.39 -32.49
N PRO A 185 10.62 -7.34 -31.30
CA PRO A 185 10.12 -6.50 -30.22
C PRO A 185 10.08 -5.02 -30.64
N VAL A 186 9.04 -4.31 -30.22
CA VAL A 186 8.91 -2.87 -30.46
C VAL A 186 9.99 -2.14 -29.66
N THR A 187 10.78 -1.34 -30.36
CA THR A 187 11.90 -0.62 -29.73
C THR A 187 11.42 0.57 -28.91
N VAL A 188 12.24 0.99 -27.94
CA VAL A 188 11.95 2.19 -27.11
C VAL A 188 11.72 3.43 -27.98
N PRO A 189 12.53 3.74 -29.01
CA PRO A 189 12.25 4.86 -29.90
C PRO A 189 10.91 4.76 -30.65
N ALA A 190 10.52 3.55 -31.06
CA ALA A 190 9.24 3.33 -31.75
C ALA A 190 8.06 3.56 -30.80
N LEU A 191 8.16 3.14 -29.54
CA LEU A 191 7.18 3.42 -28.49
C LEU A 191 7.09 4.92 -28.22
N ALA A 192 8.24 5.60 -28.08
CA ALA A 192 8.31 7.04 -27.79
C ALA A 192 7.71 7.90 -28.90
N ALA A 193 7.79 7.45 -30.15
CA ALA A 193 7.23 8.15 -31.31
C ALA A 193 5.69 8.15 -31.36
N LYS A 194 5.02 7.30 -30.58
CA LYS A 194 3.57 7.16 -30.55
C LYS A 194 2.99 7.65 -29.23
N PRO A 195 1.72 8.13 -29.19
CA PRO A 195 1.09 8.50 -27.92
C PRO A 195 1.01 7.30 -26.98
N GLN A 196 1.24 7.55 -25.71
CA GLN A 196 1.07 6.57 -24.64
C GLN A 196 -0.24 6.85 -23.89
N VAL A 197 -1.13 5.87 -23.89
CA VAL A 197 -2.39 5.91 -23.15
C VAL A 197 -2.10 5.46 -21.71
N VAL A 198 -2.37 6.33 -20.76
CA VAL A 198 -2.11 6.10 -19.34
C VAL A 198 -3.44 6.11 -18.58
N MET A 199 -3.76 4.98 -17.97
CA MET A 199 -4.92 4.87 -17.12
C MET A 199 -4.57 5.46 -15.74
N HIS A 200 -5.25 6.52 -15.40
CA HIS A 200 -5.09 7.30 -14.19
C HIS A 200 -3.80 8.16 -14.09
N ARG A 201 -4.00 9.46 -13.85
CA ARG A 201 -2.94 10.48 -13.79
C ARG A 201 -1.93 10.29 -12.64
N SER A 202 -2.31 9.50 -11.67
CA SER A 202 -1.55 9.29 -10.44
C SER A 202 -1.13 7.83 -10.23
N LEU A 203 -0.80 7.10 -11.26
CA LEU A 203 0.12 5.99 -11.10
C LEU A 203 1.36 6.59 -10.44
N GLY A 204 1.41 6.49 -9.12
CA GLY A 204 2.29 7.22 -8.21
C GLY A 204 3.63 7.53 -8.83
N THR A 205 4.01 8.76 -8.80
CA THR A 205 5.01 9.46 -9.59
C THR A 205 6.25 8.66 -10.04
N GLN A 206 6.64 7.61 -9.32
CA GLN A 206 7.78 6.77 -9.71
C GLN A 206 7.42 5.63 -10.67
N PHE A 207 6.29 4.95 -10.52
CA PHE A 207 5.91 3.87 -11.43
C PHE A 207 5.49 4.43 -12.80
N ALA A 208 4.75 5.53 -12.81
CA ALA A 208 4.43 6.24 -14.04
C ALA A 208 5.69 6.79 -14.73
N GLN A 209 6.65 7.31 -13.96
CA GLN A 209 7.93 7.77 -14.51
C GLN A 209 8.78 6.62 -15.06
N LEU A 210 8.81 5.46 -14.40
CA LEU A 210 9.52 4.28 -14.89
C LEU A 210 8.92 3.70 -16.17
N LEU A 211 7.61 3.83 -16.37
CA LEU A 211 6.89 3.33 -17.53
C LEU A 211 6.51 4.43 -18.53
N GLN A 212 6.85 5.69 -18.24
CA GLN A 212 6.70 6.75 -19.21
C GLN A 212 7.81 6.68 -20.25
N VAL A 213 7.44 6.27 -21.45
CA VAL A 213 8.34 6.15 -22.58
C VAL A 213 8.08 7.25 -23.62
N SER A 214 6.83 7.70 -23.74
CA SER A 214 6.44 8.76 -24.67
C SER A 214 6.25 10.09 -23.96
N ASP A 215 6.62 11.19 -24.63
CA ASP A 215 6.29 12.55 -24.18
C ASP A 215 4.83 12.93 -24.48
N ARG A 216 4.15 12.18 -25.34
CA ARG A 216 2.75 12.37 -25.72
C ARG A 216 1.87 11.45 -24.89
N LEU A 217 1.39 11.95 -23.74
CA LEU A 217 0.56 11.19 -22.81
C LEU A 217 -0.92 11.52 -23.00
N VAL A 218 -1.74 10.49 -23.10
CA VAL A 218 -3.21 10.58 -23.12
C VAL A 218 -3.73 9.96 -21.83
N TYR A 219 -4.29 10.79 -20.96
CA TYR A 219 -4.78 10.34 -19.66
C TYR A 219 -6.28 10.06 -19.66
N THR A 220 -6.68 8.96 -19.05
CA THR A 220 -8.07 8.66 -18.72
C THR A 220 -8.14 7.84 -17.44
N ASN A 221 -9.26 7.90 -16.73
CA ASN A 221 -9.51 7.11 -15.52
C ASN A 221 -10.53 5.99 -15.76
N GLU A 222 -10.98 5.82 -17.01
CA GLU A 222 -11.99 4.83 -17.37
C GLU A 222 -11.45 3.78 -18.33
N LEU A 223 -11.66 2.50 -18.00
CA LEU A 223 -11.18 1.38 -18.78
C LEU A 223 -11.81 1.33 -20.18
N GLU A 224 -13.08 1.67 -20.31
CA GLU A 224 -13.76 1.70 -21.62
C GLU A 224 -13.17 2.78 -22.54
N THR A 225 -12.76 3.91 -21.98
CA THR A 225 -12.07 4.96 -22.74
C THR A 225 -10.67 4.49 -23.16
N VAL A 226 -9.93 3.79 -22.28
CA VAL A 226 -8.64 3.16 -22.65
C VAL A 226 -8.85 2.20 -23.82
N ARG A 227 -9.86 1.31 -23.72
CA ARG A 227 -10.21 0.36 -24.76
C ARG A 227 -10.48 1.06 -26.08
N HIS A 228 -11.31 2.10 -26.09
CA HIS A 228 -11.62 2.88 -27.28
C HIS A 228 -10.36 3.48 -27.92
N LEU A 229 -9.49 4.10 -27.12
CA LEU A 229 -8.25 4.71 -27.61
C LEU A 229 -7.31 3.68 -28.24
N LEU A 230 -7.14 2.51 -27.61
CA LEU A 230 -6.30 1.45 -28.15
C LEU A 230 -6.89 0.84 -29.42
N GLN A 231 -8.20 0.57 -29.45
CA GLN A 231 -8.88 -0.02 -30.62
C GLN A 231 -8.79 0.88 -31.87
N HIS A 232 -8.79 2.19 -31.69
CA HIS A 232 -8.73 3.15 -32.81
C HIS A 232 -7.29 3.63 -33.11
N GLY A 233 -6.28 2.99 -32.54
CA GLY A 233 -4.87 3.31 -32.83
C GLY A 233 -4.42 4.69 -32.33
N HIS A 234 -5.12 5.28 -31.35
CA HIS A 234 -4.76 6.57 -30.79
C HIS A 234 -3.52 6.54 -29.90
N GLY A 235 -2.99 5.34 -29.63
CA GLY A 235 -1.77 5.14 -28.88
C GLY A 235 -1.59 3.70 -28.44
N TRP A 236 -0.60 3.50 -27.59
CA TRP A 236 -0.31 2.24 -26.92
C TRP A 236 -0.36 2.45 -25.40
N GLY A 237 -0.56 1.38 -24.64
CA GLY A 237 -0.60 1.44 -23.19
C GLY A 237 -0.16 0.16 -22.53
N PHE A 238 0.10 0.21 -21.24
CA PHE A 238 0.33 -0.96 -20.41
C PHE A 238 -0.88 -1.19 -19.51
N LEU A 239 -1.34 -2.44 -19.47
CA LEU A 239 -2.53 -2.85 -18.73
C LEU A 239 -2.27 -4.17 -18.02
N PRO A 240 -2.93 -4.40 -16.87
CA PRO A 240 -2.95 -5.72 -16.26
C PRO A 240 -3.44 -6.80 -17.24
N THR A 241 -2.76 -7.94 -17.25
CA THR A 241 -3.10 -9.04 -18.16
C THR A 241 -4.49 -9.62 -17.90
N HIS A 242 -4.97 -9.53 -16.66
CA HIS A 242 -6.33 -9.96 -16.30
C HIS A 242 -7.46 -9.09 -16.88
N PHE A 243 -7.15 -7.95 -17.51
CA PHE A 243 -8.13 -7.19 -18.30
C PHE A 243 -8.45 -7.84 -19.64
N ASP A 244 -7.69 -8.88 -20.03
CA ASP A 244 -7.85 -9.59 -21.31
C ASP A 244 -7.84 -8.65 -22.52
N ALA A 245 -7.06 -7.57 -22.45
CA ALA A 245 -7.06 -6.52 -23.48
C ALA A 245 -6.65 -7.06 -24.86
N GLY A 246 -5.89 -8.15 -24.95
CA GLY A 246 -5.58 -8.85 -26.20
C GLY A 246 -6.78 -9.52 -26.86
N ARG A 247 -7.94 -9.60 -26.19
CA ARG A 247 -9.21 -10.09 -26.79
C ARG A 247 -10.12 -8.95 -27.25
N TRP A 248 -9.72 -7.70 -27.03
CA TRP A 248 -10.49 -6.58 -27.56
C TRP A 248 -10.34 -6.49 -29.06
N PRO A 249 -11.40 -6.19 -29.83
CA PRO A 249 -11.29 -6.04 -31.27
C PRO A 249 -10.16 -5.08 -31.64
N SER A 250 -9.34 -5.46 -32.65
CA SER A 250 -8.21 -4.69 -33.15
C SER A 250 -7.08 -4.39 -32.15
N VAL A 251 -7.11 -4.92 -30.93
CA VAL A 251 -6.05 -4.74 -29.93
C VAL A 251 -5.22 -6.01 -29.80
N THR A 252 -3.92 -5.86 -29.72
CA THR A 252 -2.98 -6.97 -29.54
C THR A 252 -2.01 -6.64 -28.38
N ARG A 253 -1.51 -7.68 -27.72
CA ARG A 253 -0.34 -7.57 -26.86
C ARG A 253 0.89 -7.41 -27.75
N ILE A 254 1.73 -6.45 -27.42
CA ILE A 254 2.98 -6.18 -28.15
C ILE A 254 4.16 -6.59 -27.27
N ASP A 255 5.13 -7.26 -27.90
CA ASP A 255 6.43 -7.49 -27.29
C ASP A 255 7.27 -6.23 -27.43
N THR A 256 7.97 -5.84 -26.38
CA THR A 256 8.76 -4.61 -26.33
C THR A 256 10.16 -4.88 -25.79
N GLU A 257 11.12 -4.03 -26.14
CA GLU A 257 12.47 -4.06 -25.53
C GLU A 257 12.44 -3.70 -24.05
N VAL A 258 11.38 -3.01 -23.59
CA VAL A 258 11.16 -2.67 -22.19
C VAL A 258 10.43 -3.82 -21.51
N GLY A 259 11.14 -4.50 -20.62
CA GLY A 259 10.56 -5.60 -19.84
C GLY A 259 10.38 -6.87 -20.68
N HIS A 260 11.48 -7.49 -21.06
CA HIS A 260 11.46 -8.88 -21.53
C HIS A 260 10.78 -9.76 -20.48
N GLY A 261 9.60 -10.23 -20.79
CA GLY A 261 8.70 -10.90 -19.88
C GLY A 261 7.63 -9.95 -19.34
N SER A 262 6.91 -10.40 -18.33
CA SER A 262 5.84 -9.64 -17.70
C SER A 262 6.39 -8.74 -16.61
N LEU A 263 5.92 -7.50 -16.57
CA LEU A 263 6.12 -6.66 -15.40
C LEU A 263 5.17 -7.14 -14.29
N VAL A 264 5.73 -7.68 -13.22
CA VAL A 264 4.95 -8.14 -12.07
C VAL A 264 4.90 -7.05 -11.03
N HIS A 265 3.70 -6.75 -10.55
CA HIS A 265 3.47 -5.74 -9.54
C HIS A 265 2.65 -6.29 -8.38
N SER A 266 3.12 -6.08 -7.15
CA SER A 266 2.41 -6.55 -5.96
C SER A 266 1.18 -5.69 -5.68
N ILE A 267 0.11 -6.32 -5.24
CA ILE A 267 -1.08 -5.69 -4.67
C ILE A 267 -0.95 -5.74 -3.15
N VAL A 268 -1.29 -4.65 -2.50
CA VAL A 268 -1.28 -4.52 -1.05
C VAL A 268 -2.61 -3.99 -0.53
N ALA A 269 -3.04 -4.52 0.60
CA ALA A 269 -4.04 -3.89 1.44
C ALA A 269 -3.34 -2.93 2.40
N VAL A 270 -3.89 -1.74 2.56
CA VAL A 270 -3.35 -0.65 3.39
C VAL A 270 -4.45 -0.14 4.30
N TRP A 271 -4.14 0.14 5.56
CA TRP A 271 -5.09 0.70 6.54
C TRP A 271 -4.38 1.58 7.56
N LYS A 272 -5.16 2.39 8.26
CA LYS A 272 -4.67 3.17 9.41
C LYS A 272 -4.87 2.35 10.68
N PRO A 273 -3.81 2.05 11.45
CA PRO A 273 -3.95 1.33 12.71
C PRO A 273 -4.70 2.17 13.74
N GLY A 274 -5.40 1.50 14.63
CA GLY A 274 -5.96 2.11 15.83
C GLY A 274 -7.33 2.77 15.68
N THR A 275 -7.96 2.79 14.50
CA THR A 275 -9.28 3.39 14.29
C THR A 275 -10.45 2.40 14.29
N TRP A 276 -10.17 1.10 14.12
CA TRP A 276 -11.15 0.02 14.03
C TRP A 276 -10.46 -1.34 14.21
N ASN A 277 -11.23 -2.43 14.40
CA ASN A 277 -10.65 -3.79 14.43
C ASN A 277 -10.43 -4.29 12.99
N PRO A 278 -9.20 -4.39 12.50
CA PRO A 278 -8.94 -4.80 11.12
C PRO A 278 -9.09 -6.30 10.89
N SER A 279 -9.09 -7.16 11.91
CA SER A 279 -8.95 -8.61 11.77
C SER A 279 -10.01 -9.24 10.86
N PRO A 280 -11.33 -8.99 11.03
CA PRO A 280 -12.34 -9.63 10.16
C PRO A 280 -12.19 -9.21 8.70
N ILE A 281 -11.82 -7.95 8.44
CA ILE A 281 -11.67 -7.43 7.10
C ILE A 281 -10.39 -7.98 6.45
N LEU A 282 -9.32 -8.12 7.23
CA LEU A 282 -8.08 -8.71 6.73
C LEU A 282 -8.24 -10.20 6.43
N GLU A 283 -9.03 -10.93 7.22
CA GLU A 283 -9.40 -12.32 6.96
C GLU A 283 -10.21 -12.46 5.67
N ALA A 284 -11.18 -11.58 5.45
CA ALA A 284 -11.96 -11.51 4.21
C ALA A 284 -11.07 -11.17 2.99
N ILE A 285 -10.12 -10.24 3.14
CA ILE A 285 -9.14 -9.92 2.10
C ILE A 285 -8.27 -11.15 1.76
N ASP A 286 -7.82 -11.90 2.77
CA ASP A 286 -7.03 -13.12 2.54
C ASP A 286 -7.83 -14.20 1.83
N ALA A 287 -9.10 -14.38 2.22
CA ALA A 287 -9.98 -15.34 1.57
C ALA A 287 -10.24 -14.96 0.11
N ALA A 288 -10.52 -13.69 -0.16
CA ALA A 288 -10.71 -13.16 -1.52
C ALA A 288 -9.44 -13.28 -2.37
N ALA A 289 -8.26 -13.00 -1.79
CA ALA A 289 -6.97 -13.15 -2.45
C ALA A 289 -6.69 -14.61 -2.82
N ALA A 290 -6.91 -15.55 -1.90
CA ALA A 290 -6.73 -16.97 -2.15
C ALA A 290 -7.71 -17.51 -3.23
N ALA A 291 -8.94 -17.01 -3.26
CA ALA A 291 -9.92 -17.36 -4.29
C ALA A 291 -9.49 -16.83 -5.67
N TRP A 292 -9.00 -15.60 -5.73
CA TRP A 292 -8.50 -14.99 -6.96
C TRP A 292 -7.26 -15.73 -7.49
N GLU A 293 -6.27 -16.04 -6.65
CA GLU A 293 -5.07 -16.79 -7.07
C GLU A 293 -5.41 -18.16 -7.64
N LYS A 294 -6.32 -18.89 -6.99
CA LYS A 294 -6.80 -20.18 -7.50
C LYS A 294 -7.49 -20.04 -8.86
N ALA A 295 -8.27 -18.98 -9.08
CA ALA A 295 -8.92 -18.72 -10.36
C ALA A 295 -7.89 -18.37 -11.45
N ALA A 296 -6.88 -17.56 -11.13
CA ALA A 296 -5.80 -17.21 -12.05
C ALA A 296 -4.97 -18.44 -12.48
N GLN A 297 -4.63 -19.34 -11.55
CA GLN A 297 -3.91 -20.58 -11.83
C GLN A 297 -4.70 -21.51 -12.79
N ARG A 298 -6.02 -21.61 -12.62
CA ARG A 298 -6.88 -22.41 -13.52
C ARG A 298 -6.90 -21.87 -14.94
N GLN A 299 -6.82 -20.56 -15.11
CA GLN A 299 -6.78 -19.93 -16.45
C GLN A 299 -5.43 -20.13 -17.16
N HIS A 300 -4.32 -20.20 -16.42
CA HIS A 300 -2.99 -20.48 -16.97
C HIS A 300 -2.75 -21.96 -17.29
N GLY A 301 -3.36 -22.88 -16.53
CA GLY A 301 -3.26 -24.32 -16.77
C GLY A 301 -4.16 -24.85 -17.90
N ALA A 302 -5.07 -24.02 -18.43
CA ALA A 302 -5.97 -24.35 -19.52
C ALA A 302 -5.49 -23.81 -20.90
N ARG A 303 -4.31 -23.19 -20.94
CA ARG A 303 -3.61 -22.74 -22.18
C ARG A 303 -2.44 -23.65 -22.47
#